data_7c3a5998b0e48c1fb8ec7227e3e2c574
#
_entry.id   7c3a5998b0e48c1fb8ec7227e3e2c574
#
_cell.length_a   1.000
_cell.length_b   1.000
_cell.length_c   1.000
_cell.angle_alpha   90.00
_cell.angle_beta   90.00
_cell.angle_gamma   90.00
#
_symmetry.space_group_name_H-M   'P 1'
#
loop_
_entity.id
_entity.type
_entity.pdbx_description
1 polymer ?
#
loop_
_entity_poly.entity_id
_entity_poly.type
_entity_poly.pdbx_seq_one_letter_code
_entity_poly.pdbx_strand_id
1 'polypeptide(L)'
;MKQLQDIVKTLQAPQVTGNAAVEILDITADSRAVKAGSLFIALDGATVDGHNYVNKAIEAGAVAVLVSKIVEVSGDICVITVEDTRTAMMACVPYFFDYPANSMRMIGVTGTNGKTTTSHMIRHILKAQGHKVGVIGTVHIMIGDTSYPIHNTTPDVVDLQHILHQMVEEGVTHCVMEVSSHALALGRVSGVEYDTAVFTNLTQDHLDFHKTFENYLAAKCKLFEQVSAPNQTKSGKGAIINIDDEYGHRVIEKTTAPIITYSIDGKGTLNAHDVEMTPKSSRYTVSYDGHDYTVAMNTTGLFNVYNTLAAIGACLLEGISMEDIDKALKTFSAVPGRFELIEEGQPFAVVVDYAHTPDGLENILQTAKAIQENRIIVVFGCGGDRDATKRPIMGRIAAQYGDVVYVTSDNPRTEDPVQIVKDVEVGVKEGLREGSHYEVIVDRREAIQHAIKNAKPGDIVLIAGKGHEDYQILKDKTIHFDDREEARAALKEI
;
A
#
# COMPACT_ATOMS: atom_id res chain seq x y z
N MET A 1 19.11 11.40 20.80
CA MET A 1 20.08 10.75 21.71
C MET A 1 19.40 10.40 23.02
N LYS A 2 19.62 9.21 23.57
CA LYS A 2 18.98 8.73 24.82
C LYS A 2 19.96 7.95 25.66
N GLN A 3 19.84 8.00 26.99
CA GLN A 3 20.59 7.12 27.88
C GLN A 3 20.04 5.69 27.81
N LEU A 4 20.91 4.69 27.68
CA LEU A 4 20.50 3.29 27.57
C LEU A 4 19.63 2.85 28.75
N GLN A 5 19.96 3.28 29.96
CA GLN A 5 19.16 2.99 31.16
C GLN A 5 17.70 3.45 31.06
N ASP A 6 17.41 4.53 30.30
CA ASP A 6 16.05 5.02 30.12
C ASP A 6 15.33 4.22 29.02
N ILE A 7 16.04 3.78 27.99
CA ILE A 7 15.52 2.82 27.00
C ILE A 7 15.15 1.50 27.69
N VAL A 8 16.01 0.99 28.57
CA VAL A 8 15.79 -0.27 29.32
C VAL A 8 14.51 -0.21 30.16
N LYS A 9 14.13 0.95 30.71
CA LYS A 9 12.89 1.13 31.50
C LYS A 9 11.62 0.89 30.67
N THR A 10 11.67 0.94 29.35
CA THR A 10 10.53 0.67 28.46
C THR A 10 10.30 -0.83 28.25
N LEU A 11 11.26 -1.67 28.65
CA LEU A 11 11.28 -3.10 28.39
C LEU A 11 10.61 -3.90 29.52
N GLN A 12 10.06 -5.07 29.19
CA GLN A 12 9.51 -6.00 30.17
C GLN A 12 10.61 -6.92 30.69
N ALA A 13 10.81 -6.92 32.01
CA ALA A 13 11.73 -7.81 32.73
C ALA A 13 13.11 -8.01 32.06
N PRO A 14 13.81 -6.94 31.64
CA PRO A 14 15.11 -7.07 30.99
C PRO A 14 16.18 -7.51 31.98
N GLN A 15 17.10 -8.38 31.53
CA GLN A 15 18.32 -8.69 32.22
C GLN A 15 19.45 -7.88 31.58
N VAL A 16 20.16 -7.06 32.36
CA VAL A 16 21.20 -6.18 31.86
C VAL A 16 22.56 -6.65 32.38
N THR A 17 23.50 -6.88 31.47
CA THR A 17 24.89 -7.22 31.78
C THR A 17 25.81 -6.17 31.17
N GLY A 18 26.75 -5.66 31.94
CA GLY A 18 27.63 -4.57 31.51
C GLY A 18 27.12 -3.18 31.93
N ASN A 19 27.73 -2.14 31.37
CA ASN A 19 27.48 -0.74 31.77
C ASN A 19 26.26 -0.19 30.98
N ALA A 20 25.15 0.05 31.66
CA ALA A 20 23.96 0.71 31.08
C ALA A 20 24.03 2.26 31.12
N ALA A 21 25.06 2.86 31.69
CA ALA A 21 25.25 4.31 31.71
C ALA A 21 25.98 4.78 30.42
N VAL A 22 25.49 4.34 29.26
CA VAL A 22 26.01 4.74 27.95
C VAL A 22 24.95 5.49 27.18
N GLU A 23 25.35 6.41 26.35
CA GLU A 23 24.49 7.18 25.47
C GLU A 23 24.29 6.42 24.15
N ILE A 24 23.03 6.28 23.71
CA ILE A 24 22.66 5.69 22.45
C ILE A 24 22.39 6.81 21.44
N LEU A 25 23.15 6.77 20.35
CA LEU A 25 23.07 7.76 19.27
C LEU A 25 22.16 7.30 18.13
N ASP A 26 22.03 6.01 17.95
CA ASP A 26 21.21 5.39 16.91
C ASP A 26 20.68 4.03 17.35
N ILE A 27 19.62 3.55 16.70
CA ILE A 27 19.01 2.25 16.99
C ILE A 27 18.69 1.54 15.67
N THR A 28 19.11 0.27 15.54
CA THR A 28 18.90 -0.48 14.30
C THR A 28 18.76 -1.97 14.56
N ALA A 29 18.00 -2.65 13.69
CA ALA A 29 17.93 -4.11 13.63
C ALA A 29 18.72 -4.69 12.41
N ASP A 30 19.32 -3.82 11.58
CA ASP A 30 20.19 -4.24 10.46
C ASP A 30 21.67 -4.06 10.83
N SER A 31 22.40 -5.18 10.92
CA SER A 31 23.84 -5.17 11.25
C SER A 31 24.70 -4.39 10.24
N ARG A 32 24.20 -4.16 9.01
CA ARG A 32 24.89 -3.37 7.97
C ARG A 32 24.71 -1.86 8.15
N ALA A 33 23.65 -1.47 8.86
CA ALA A 33 23.31 -0.07 9.15
C ALA A 33 23.86 0.43 10.49
N VAL A 34 24.54 -0.43 11.26
CA VAL A 34 25.14 -0.07 12.56
C VAL A 34 26.18 1.02 12.37
N LYS A 35 26.14 2.02 13.27
CA LYS A 35 27.10 3.14 13.38
C LYS A 35 27.68 3.19 14.79
N ALA A 36 28.74 3.99 14.98
CA ALA A 36 29.29 4.23 16.30
C ALA A 36 28.21 4.80 17.24
N GLY A 37 28.07 4.19 18.43
CA GLY A 37 27.05 4.57 19.41
C GLY A 37 25.66 3.93 19.19
N SER A 38 25.51 2.98 18.26
CA SER A 38 24.22 2.31 18.02
C SER A 38 23.87 1.30 19.13
N LEU A 39 22.55 1.17 19.38
CA LEU A 39 21.95 -0.01 19.98
C LEU A 39 21.53 -0.97 18.84
N PHE A 40 22.12 -2.15 18.78
CA PHE A 40 21.74 -3.17 17.82
C PHE A 40 20.70 -4.13 18.39
N ILE A 41 19.60 -4.35 17.68
CA ILE A 41 18.50 -5.27 18.06
C ILE A 41 18.62 -6.54 17.23
N ALA A 42 18.95 -7.66 17.88
CA ALA A 42 19.05 -8.95 17.21
C ALA A 42 17.67 -9.62 17.12
N LEU A 43 17.02 -9.54 15.97
CA LEU A 43 15.73 -10.17 15.71
C LEU A 43 15.90 -11.62 15.28
N ASP A 44 15.02 -12.49 15.77
CA ASP A 44 14.87 -13.87 15.29
C ASP A 44 13.97 -13.85 14.03
N GLY A 45 14.59 -13.72 12.86
CA GLY A 45 13.88 -13.62 11.58
C GLY A 45 13.57 -14.98 10.97
N ALA A 46 12.57 -15.05 10.11
CA ALA A 46 12.13 -16.30 9.46
C ALA A 46 13.21 -16.95 8.56
N THR A 47 14.12 -16.15 8.00
CA THR A 47 15.20 -16.62 7.10
C THR A 47 16.59 -16.42 7.68
N VAL A 48 16.77 -15.44 8.55
CA VAL A 48 18.07 -15.05 9.11
C VAL A 48 17.89 -14.72 10.58
N ASP A 49 18.70 -15.34 11.43
CA ASP A 49 18.77 -15.02 12.87
C ASP A 49 19.77 -13.88 13.10
N GLY A 50 19.26 -12.72 13.57
CA GLY A 50 20.05 -11.54 13.87
C GLY A 50 21.11 -11.73 14.95
N HIS A 51 20.93 -12.73 15.86
CA HIS A 51 21.90 -13.06 16.89
C HIS A 51 23.25 -13.49 16.32
N ASN A 52 23.27 -14.08 15.12
CA ASN A 52 24.51 -14.45 14.43
C ASN A 52 25.36 -13.24 13.99
N TYR A 53 24.80 -12.04 14.03
CA TYR A 53 25.47 -10.80 13.60
C TYR A 53 25.83 -9.88 14.74
N VAL A 54 25.64 -10.29 15.99
CA VAL A 54 25.93 -9.46 17.18
C VAL A 54 27.38 -8.98 17.19
N ASN A 55 28.37 -9.90 17.04
CA ASN A 55 29.76 -9.48 17.03
C ASN A 55 30.11 -8.58 15.84
N LYS A 56 29.53 -8.80 14.67
CA LYS A 56 29.70 -7.90 13.53
C LYS A 56 29.13 -6.52 13.80
N ALA A 57 28.01 -6.42 14.51
CA ALA A 57 27.43 -5.15 14.93
C ALA A 57 28.33 -4.42 15.94
N ILE A 58 28.95 -5.15 16.87
CA ILE A 58 29.93 -4.61 17.84
C ILE A 58 31.16 -4.07 17.10
N GLU A 59 31.73 -4.83 16.15
CA GLU A 59 32.84 -4.39 15.32
C GLU A 59 32.50 -3.14 14.50
N ALA A 60 31.26 -2.97 14.08
CA ALA A 60 30.76 -1.79 13.37
C ALA A 60 30.49 -0.58 14.27
N GLY A 61 30.58 -0.74 15.60
CA GLY A 61 30.48 0.36 16.57
C GLY A 61 29.23 0.35 17.45
N ALA A 62 28.48 -0.75 17.53
CA ALA A 62 27.41 -0.88 18.50
C ALA A 62 27.99 -0.82 19.93
N VAL A 63 27.36 -0.03 20.80
CA VAL A 63 27.75 0.14 22.22
C VAL A 63 26.84 -0.68 23.15
N ALA A 64 25.73 -1.16 22.63
CA ALA A 64 24.80 -2.04 23.32
C ALA A 64 24.11 -2.99 22.34
N VAL A 65 23.69 -4.15 22.80
CA VAL A 65 22.94 -5.16 22.04
C VAL A 65 21.71 -5.62 22.81
N LEU A 66 20.58 -5.76 22.09
CA LEU A 66 19.33 -6.32 22.61
C LEU A 66 19.14 -7.71 22.01
N VAL A 67 19.06 -8.73 22.84
CA VAL A 67 19.04 -10.15 22.44
C VAL A 67 17.96 -10.94 23.17
N SER A 68 17.49 -12.05 22.60
CA SER A 68 16.61 -13.03 23.28
C SER A 68 17.30 -14.35 23.57
N LYS A 69 18.57 -14.49 23.19
CA LYS A 69 19.39 -15.69 23.37
C LYS A 69 20.72 -15.33 24.02
N ILE A 70 21.34 -16.29 24.68
CA ILE A 70 22.70 -16.12 25.19
C ILE A 70 23.64 -15.97 24.00
N VAL A 71 24.41 -14.88 24.00
CA VAL A 71 25.41 -14.60 22.97
C VAL A 71 26.78 -14.37 23.63
N GLU A 72 27.83 -14.89 23.00
CA GLU A 72 29.19 -14.55 23.39
C GLU A 72 29.56 -13.23 22.70
N VAL A 73 29.87 -12.21 23.49
CA VAL A 73 30.22 -10.88 22.97
C VAL A 73 31.70 -10.58 23.14
N SER A 74 32.26 -9.91 22.18
CA SER A 74 33.64 -9.40 22.24
C SER A 74 33.66 -7.98 22.84
N GLY A 75 34.49 -7.76 23.87
CA GLY A 75 34.71 -6.43 24.48
C GLY A 75 33.76 -6.08 25.62
N ASP A 76 33.86 -4.84 26.09
CA ASP A 76 33.03 -4.30 27.20
C ASP A 76 31.76 -3.67 26.61
N ILE A 77 30.76 -4.53 26.32
CA ILE A 77 29.52 -4.17 25.68
C ILE A 77 28.36 -4.39 26.67
N CYS A 78 27.39 -3.49 26.65
CA CYS A 78 26.14 -3.70 27.39
C CYS A 78 25.22 -4.68 26.64
N VAL A 79 24.91 -5.81 27.25
CA VAL A 79 23.99 -6.82 26.74
C VAL A 79 22.68 -6.73 27.49
N ILE A 80 21.58 -6.53 26.76
CA ILE A 80 20.22 -6.52 27.28
C ILE A 80 19.53 -7.80 26.79
N THR A 81 19.21 -8.71 27.71
CA THR A 81 18.51 -9.94 27.39
C THR A 81 17.03 -9.80 27.76
N VAL A 82 16.16 -10.13 26.82
CA VAL A 82 14.70 -10.09 26.94
C VAL A 82 14.11 -11.43 26.48
N GLU A 83 12.86 -11.70 26.79
CA GLU A 83 12.16 -12.91 26.32
C GLU A 83 11.94 -12.88 24.79
N ASP A 84 11.51 -11.71 24.25
CA ASP A 84 11.26 -11.49 22.83
C ASP A 84 11.77 -10.13 22.37
N THR A 85 12.75 -10.16 21.45
CA THR A 85 13.38 -8.94 20.91
C THR A 85 12.44 -8.12 20.02
N ARG A 86 11.43 -8.75 19.39
CA ARG A 86 10.45 -8.03 18.60
C ARG A 86 9.53 -7.18 19.47
N THR A 87 8.99 -7.76 20.53
CA THR A 87 8.20 -7.03 21.52
C THR A 87 9.01 -5.90 22.17
N ALA A 88 10.27 -6.17 22.52
CA ALA A 88 11.16 -5.17 23.06
C ALA A 88 11.42 -4.02 22.07
N MET A 89 11.66 -4.32 20.79
CA MET A 89 11.81 -3.34 19.71
C MET A 89 10.57 -2.44 19.60
N MET A 90 9.37 -3.04 19.60
CA MET A 90 8.10 -2.30 19.54
C MET A 90 7.90 -1.32 20.70
N ALA A 91 8.49 -1.61 21.86
CA ALA A 91 8.42 -0.75 23.04
C ALA A 91 9.50 0.34 23.03
N CYS A 92 10.75 0.00 22.74
CA CYS A 92 11.87 0.92 22.94
C CYS A 92 12.14 1.86 21.74
N VAL A 93 11.86 1.43 20.51
CA VAL A 93 12.17 2.25 19.33
C VAL A 93 11.30 3.51 19.26
N PRO A 94 9.97 3.47 19.45
CA PRO A 94 9.17 4.69 19.49
C PRO A 94 9.62 5.65 20.60
N TYR A 95 9.98 5.14 21.77
CA TYR A 95 10.55 5.95 22.86
C TYR A 95 11.86 6.61 22.46
N PHE A 96 12.75 5.89 21.79
CA PHE A 96 14.03 6.43 21.33
C PHE A 96 13.85 7.66 20.43
N PHE A 97 12.84 7.65 19.56
CA PHE A 97 12.49 8.73 18.63
C PHE A 97 11.50 9.76 19.20
N ASP A 98 11.18 9.72 20.51
CA ASP A 98 10.22 10.64 21.16
C ASP A 98 8.82 10.60 20.58
N TYR A 99 8.35 9.42 20.10
CA TYR A 99 7.03 9.21 19.51
C TYR A 99 6.68 10.26 18.44
N PRO A 100 7.41 10.35 17.32
CA PRO A 100 7.27 11.44 16.35
C PRO A 100 5.86 11.57 15.76
N ALA A 101 5.10 10.45 15.69
CA ALA A 101 3.71 10.46 15.25
C ALA A 101 2.81 11.39 16.07
N ASN A 102 3.17 11.69 17.34
CA ASN A 102 2.38 12.58 18.20
C ASN A 102 2.47 14.07 17.81
N SER A 103 3.47 14.43 17.00
CA SER A 103 3.69 15.81 16.54
C SER A 103 2.97 16.17 15.24
N MET A 104 2.27 15.22 14.62
CA MET A 104 1.55 15.44 13.36
C MET A 104 0.21 14.68 13.35
N ARG A 105 -0.71 15.05 12.48
CA ARG A 105 -1.94 14.29 12.24
C ARG A 105 -1.62 13.03 11.45
N MET A 106 -2.02 11.87 11.94
CA MET A 106 -1.77 10.56 11.34
C MET A 106 -3.05 9.97 10.75
N ILE A 107 -3.10 9.80 9.45
CA ILE A 107 -4.24 9.22 8.73
C ILE A 107 -3.83 7.84 8.21
N GLY A 108 -4.38 6.78 8.79
CA GLY A 108 -4.11 5.40 8.39
C GLY A 108 -5.16 4.90 7.41
N VAL A 109 -4.73 4.41 6.25
CA VAL A 109 -5.62 3.83 5.23
C VAL A 109 -5.37 2.33 5.13
N THR A 110 -6.38 1.51 5.41
CA THR A 110 -6.32 0.05 5.29
C THR A 110 -7.45 -0.50 4.42
N GLY A 111 -7.24 -1.68 3.89
CA GLY A 111 -8.15 -2.40 3.02
C GLY A 111 -7.37 -3.35 2.10
N THR A 112 -8.04 -4.12 1.26
CA THR A 112 -7.37 -4.93 0.24
C THR A 112 -6.94 -4.04 -0.93
N ASN A 113 -7.86 -3.31 -1.53
CA ASN A 113 -7.66 -2.44 -2.68
C ASN A 113 -7.92 -0.97 -2.32
N GLY A 114 -7.46 -0.02 -3.13
CA GLY A 114 -7.75 1.41 -3.02
C GLY A 114 -6.85 2.21 -2.07
N LYS A 115 -6.03 1.59 -1.23
CA LYS A 115 -5.16 2.28 -0.25
C LYS A 115 -4.32 3.40 -0.87
N THR A 116 -3.57 3.07 -1.91
CA THR A 116 -2.64 4.00 -2.57
C THR A 116 -3.38 5.20 -3.17
N THR A 117 -4.43 4.95 -3.95
CA THR A 117 -5.20 6.02 -4.58
C THR A 117 -5.84 6.93 -3.54
N THR A 118 -6.48 6.36 -2.51
CA THR A 118 -7.07 7.11 -1.40
C THR A 118 -6.03 7.95 -0.66
N SER A 119 -4.85 7.39 -0.35
CA SER A 119 -3.78 8.12 0.34
C SER A 119 -3.28 9.31 -0.49
N HIS A 120 -3.13 9.14 -1.80
CA HIS A 120 -2.73 10.23 -2.69
C HIS A 120 -3.81 11.29 -2.86
N MET A 121 -5.10 10.91 -2.90
CA MET A 121 -6.21 11.87 -2.93
C MET A 121 -6.26 12.70 -1.64
N ILE A 122 -6.15 12.06 -0.47
CA ILE A 122 -6.09 12.76 0.83
C ILE A 122 -4.90 13.74 0.84
N ARG A 123 -3.71 13.28 0.44
CA ARG A 123 -2.53 14.16 0.34
C ARG A 123 -2.79 15.35 -0.56
N HIS A 124 -3.39 15.13 -1.73
CA HIS A 124 -3.65 16.18 -2.71
C HIS A 124 -4.58 17.25 -2.13
N ILE A 125 -5.67 16.84 -1.47
CA ILE A 125 -6.63 17.74 -0.83
C ILE A 125 -5.97 18.54 0.29
N LEU A 126 -5.25 17.87 1.20
CA LEU A 126 -4.55 18.51 2.31
C LEU A 126 -3.49 19.52 1.83
N LYS A 127 -2.73 19.14 0.79
CA LYS A 127 -1.73 20.03 0.19
C LYS A 127 -2.36 21.27 -0.45
N ALA A 128 -3.52 21.13 -1.09
CA ALA A 128 -4.28 22.26 -1.64
C ALA A 128 -4.73 23.25 -0.56
N GLN A 129 -4.85 22.82 0.70
CA GLN A 129 -5.14 23.67 1.87
C GLN A 129 -3.87 24.25 2.52
N GLY A 130 -2.70 24.06 1.92
CA GLY A 130 -1.44 24.61 2.41
C GLY A 130 -0.73 23.78 3.48
N HIS A 131 -1.21 22.55 3.76
CA HIS A 131 -0.53 21.66 4.69
C HIS A 131 0.74 21.06 4.08
N LYS A 132 1.78 20.89 4.88
CA LYS A 132 2.94 20.08 4.51
C LYS A 132 2.63 18.62 4.84
N VAL A 133 2.49 17.79 3.79
CA VAL A 133 1.98 16.42 3.92
C VAL A 133 3.07 15.41 3.63
N GLY A 134 3.20 14.41 4.51
CA GLY A 134 3.96 13.19 4.28
C GLY A 134 3.05 12.06 3.76
N VAL A 135 3.61 11.15 2.96
CA VAL A 135 2.95 9.90 2.56
C VAL A 135 3.89 8.74 2.81
N ILE A 136 3.38 7.65 3.36
CA ILE A 136 4.07 6.36 3.45
C ILE A 136 3.17 5.32 2.77
N GLY A 137 3.61 4.79 1.63
CA GLY A 137 2.77 3.88 0.86
C GLY A 137 3.52 3.08 -0.19
N THR A 138 2.81 2.23 -0.90
CA THR A 138 3.34 1.22 -1.82
C THR A 138 4.26 1.81 -2.91
N VAL A 139 3.95 2.99 -3.42
CA VAL A 139 4.69 3.60 -4.55
C VAL A 139 6.00 4.22 -4.07
N HIS A 140 5.94 4.99 -2.99
CA HIS A 140 7.09 5.71 -2.41
C HIS A 140 6.76 6.28 -1.02
N ILE A 141 7.79 6.77 -0.35
CA ILE A 141 7.67 7.69 0.78
C ILE A 141 7.77 9.11 0.23
N MET A 142 6.86 10.00 0.64
CA MET A 142 6.96 11.42 0.35
C MET A 142 7.10 12.22 1.64
N ILE A 143 8.04 13.16 1.66
CA ILE A 143 8.17 14.16 2.72
C ILE A 143 8.02 15.53 2.03
N GLY A 144 6.85 16.13 2.17
CA GLY A 144 6.50 17.28 1.34
C GLY A 144 6.48 16.90 -0.15
N ASP A 145 7.40 17.48 -0.93
CA ASP A 145 7.53 17.22 -2.38
C ASP A 145 8.71 16.30 -2.73
N THR A 146 9.49 15.88 -1.76
CA THR A 146 10.63 14.98 -1.96
C THR A 146 10.17 13.52 -1.87
N SER A 147 10.56 12.70 -2.86
CA SER A 147 10.22 11.28 -2.93
C SER A 147 11.43 10.42 -2.56
N TYR A 148 11.19 9.36 -1.78
CA TYR A 148 12.18 8.38 -1.36
C TYR A 148 11.70 6.96 -1.71
N PRO A 149 12.62 6.05 -2.07
CA PRO A 149 12.26 4.67 -2.35
C PRO A 149 11.73 3.96 -1.10
N ILE A 150 10.89 2.96 -1.32
CA ILE A 150 10.33 2.11 -0.27
C ILE A 150 10.46 0.64 -0.64
N HIS A 151 10.69 -0.22 0.36
CA HIS A 151 10.75 -1.68 0.15
C HIS A 151 9.47 -2.40 0.54
N ASN A 152 8.72 -1.87 1.47
CA ASN A 152 7.46 -2.42 1.96
C ASN A 152 6.41 -1.31 2.04
N THR A 153 5.18 -1.61 1.63
CA THR A 153 4.03 -0.67 1.74
C THR A 153 3.96 0.02 3.11
N THR A 154 4.27 -0.73 4.16
CA THR A 154 4.36 -0.24 5.54
C THR A 154 5.71 -0.69 6.09
N PRO A 155 6.67 0.22 6.36
CA PRO A 155 7.98 -0.09 6.91
C PRO A 155 7.92 -0.82 8.26
N ASP A 156 9.01 -1.48 8.65
CA ASP A 156 9.11 -2.04 10.01
C ASP A 156 9.38 -0.93 11.03
N VAL A 157 9.24 -1.24 12.32
CA VAL A 157 9.22 -0.27 13.44
C VAL A 157 10.38 0.71 13.38
N VAL A 158 11.62 0.25 13.19
CA VAL A 158 12.81 1.10 13.17
C VAL A 158 12.75 2.09 12.02
N ASP A 159 12.55 1.59 10.79
CA ASP A 159 12.50 2.43 9.59
C ASP A 159 11.31 3.41 9.66
N LEU A 160 10.15 2.93 10.15
CA LEU A 160 8.97 3.77 10.30
C LEU A 160 9.22 4.95 11.25
N GLN A 161 9.80 4.70 12.41
CA GLN A 161 10.05 5.76 13.39
C GLN A 161 11.13 6.73 12.89
N HIS A 162 12.15 6.26 12.16
CA HIS A 162 13.11 7.12 11.46
C HIS A 162 12.42 8.05 10.45
N ILE A 163 11.56 7.50 9.58
CA ILE A 163 10.83 8.27 8.57
C ILE A 163 9.93 9.31 9.24
N LEU A 164 9.18 8.92 10.27
CA LEU A 164 8.30 9.85 10.99
C LEU A 164 9.09 10.95 11.71
N HIS A 165 10.27 10.61 12.28
CA HIS A 165 11.16 11.58 12.90
C HIS A 165 11.67 12.60 11.88
N GLN A 166 12.13 12.14 10.71
CA GLN A 166 12.53 13.03 9.62
C GLN A 166 11.36 13.92 9.14
N MET A 167 10.14 13.38 9.07
CA MET A 167 8.93 14.17 8.73
C MET A 167 8.70 15.31 9.73
N VAL A 168 8.90 15.05 11.05
CA VAL A 168 8.79 16.08 12.10
C VAL A 168 9.86 17.15 11.93
N GLU A 169 11.12 16.75 11.72
CA GLU A 169 12.24 17.69 11.50
C GLU A 169 11.99 18.59 10.28
N GLU A 170 11.35 18.07 9.25
CA GLU A 170 10.98 18.82 8.06
C GLU A 170 9.68 19.62 8.20
N GLY A 171 9.02 19.56 9.36
CA GLY A 171 7.80 20.33 9.64
C GLY A 171 6.55 19.80 8.92
N VAL A 172 6.46 18.49 8.68
CA VAL A 172 5.24 17.83 8.18
C VAL A 172 4.16 17.96 9.25
N THR A 173 2.96 18.38 8.83
CA THR A 173 1.80 18.56 9.71
C THR A 173 0.83 17.38 9.66
N HIS A 174 0.77 16.67 8.53
CA HIS A 174 -0.10 15.52 8.30
C HIS A 174 0.70 14.40 7.60
N CYS A 175 0.55 13.18 8.09
CA CYS A 175 1.09 11.99 7.43
C CYS A 175 -0.05 11.05 7.05
N VAL A 176 -0.16 10.74 5.76
CA VAL A 176 -1.09 9.74 5.24
C VAL A 176 -0.35 8.45 5.01
N MET A 177 -0.78 7.38 5.64
CA MET A 177 -0.05 6.12 5.67
C MET A 177 -0.91 4.96 5.19
N GLU A 178 -0.42 4.20 4.20
CA GLU A 178 -0.99 2.90 3.87
C GLU A 178 -0.61 1.89 4.97
N VAL A 179 -1.62 1.33 5.64
CA VAL A 179 -1.44 0.39 6.75
C VAL A 179 -1.83 -1.02 6.30
N SER A 180 -0.83 -1.83 5.97
CA SER A 180 -1.05 -3.20 5.52
C SER A 180 -1.47 -4.12 6.67
N SER A 181 -2.22 -5.16 6.36
CA SER A 181 -2.62 -6.18 7.34
C SER A 181 -1.44 -6.90 7.98
N HIS A 182 -0.36 -7.13 7.22
CA HIS A 182 0.90 -7.67 7.74
C HIS A 182 1.51 -6.73 8.79
N ALA A 183 1.53 -5.42 8.51
CA ALA A 183 2.08 -4.46 9.44
C ALA A 183 1.30 -4.42 10.76
N LEU A 184 -0.04 -4.48 10.69
CA LEU A 184 -0.91 -4.55 11.86
C LEU A 184 -0.76 -5.87 12.63
N ALA A 185 -0.61 -7.00 11.91
CA ALA A 185 -0.41 -8.30 12.53
C ALA A 185 0.95 -8.40 13.23
N LEU A 186 2.01 -7.89 12.60
CA LEU A 186 3.39 -7.96 13.08
C LEU A 186 3.80 -6.80 13.98
N GLY A 187 2.89 -5.88 14.31
CA GLY A 187 3.17 -4.73 15.18
C GLY A 187 4.12 -3.69 14.60
N ARG A 188 4.30 -3.62 13.26
CA ARG A 188 5.21 -2.67 12.62
C ARG A 188 4.86 -1.21 12.87
N VAL A 189 3.59 -0.93 13.16
CA VAL A 189 3.06 0.42 13.43
C VAL A 189 3.03 0.75 14.94
N SER A 190 3.75 0.02 15.75
CA SER A 190 3.86 0.28 17.19
C SER A 190 4.40 1.69 17.45
N GLY A 191 3.81 2.39 18.43
CA GLY A 191 4.13 3.77 18.75
C GLY A 191 3.53 4.82 17.82
N VAL A 192 2.71 4.42 16.83
CA VAL A 192 1.96 5.36 15.99
C VAL A 192 0.56 5.54 16.57
N GLU A 193 0.23 6.76 16.98
CA GLU A 193 -1.11 7.15 17.40
C GLU A 193 -1.85 7.78 16.22
N TYR A 194 -2.81 7.01 15.63
CA TYR A 194 -3.60 7.48 14.52
C TYR A 194 -4.72 8.43 14.96
N ASP A 195 -4.97 9.45 14.16
CA ASP A 195 -6.09 10.40 14.30
C ASP A 195 -7.29 9.94 13.47
N THR A 196 -7.04 9.46 12.27
CA THR A 196 -8.07 9.00 11.34
C THR A 196 -7.73 7.61 10.83
N ALA A 197 -8.70 6.69 10.88
CA ALA A 197 -8.63 5.36 10.31
C ALA A 197 -9.61 5.24 9.13
N VAL A 198 -9.14 4.78 7.98
CA VAL A 198 -9.94 4.60 6.76
C VAL A 198 -9.98 3.14 6.37
N PHE A 199 -11.19 2.57 6.21
CA PHE A 199 -11.44 1.23 5.68
C PHE A 199 -11.98 1.32 4.26
N THR A 200 -11.28 0.73 3.29
CA THR A 200 -11.72 0.74 1.89
C THR A 200 -12.54 -0.50 1.52
N ASN A 201 -12.02 -1.69 1.74
CA ASN A 201 -12.68 -2.98 1.43
C ASN A 201 -11.89 -4.17 1.99
N LEU A 202 -12.51 -5.36 1.96
CA LEU A 202 -11.85 -6.62 2.28
C LEU A 202 -12.24 -7.70 1.26
N THR A 203 -11.32 -8.04 0.35
CA THR A 203 -11.47 -9.12 -0.62
C THR A 203 -10.35 -10.16 -0.48
N GLN A 204 -10.40 -11.25 -1.23
CA GLN A 204 -9.43 -12.34 -1.08
C GLN A 204 -8.01 -11.90 -1.46
N ASP A 205 -7.16 -11.85 -0.44
CA ASP A 205 -5.71 -11.63 -0.57
C ASP A 205 -4.99 -12.10 0.70
N HIS A 206 -3.67 -12.33 0.61
CA HIS A 206 -2.81 -12.62 1.76
C HIS A 206 -3.24 -13.80 2.67
N LEU A 207 -4.01 -14.77 2.14
CA LEU A 207 -4.42 -15.96 2.91
C LEU A 207 -3.26 -16.94 3.13
N ASP A 208 -2.18 -16.83 2.36
CA ASP A 208 -0.90 -17.50 2.61
C ASP A 208 -0.33 -17.12 3.98
N PHE A 209 -0.45 -15.86 4.39
CA PHE A 209 -0.03 -15.33 5.69
C PHE A 209 -1.12 -15.45 6.77
N HIS A 210 -2.32 -14.91 6.53
CA HIS A 210 -3.39 -14.83 7.54
C HIS A 210 -4.14 -16.14 7.77
N LYS A 211 -4.06 -17.09 6.84
CA LYS A 211 -4.69 -18.42 6.84
C LYS A 211 -6.21 -18.40 6.66
N THR A 212 -6.91 -17.42 7.23
CA THR A 212 -8.38 -17.28 7.15
C THR A 212 -8.79 -15.82 6.93
N PHE A 213 -9.98 -15.62 6.35
CA PHE A 213 -10.59 -14.29 6.23
C PHE A 213 -10.79 -13.62 7.61
N GLU A 214 -11.15 -14.41 8.63
CA GLU A 214 -11.32 -13.90 9.99
C GLU A 214 -10.04 -13.27 10.55
N ASN A 215 -8.89 -13.96 10.40
CA ASN A 215 -7.62 -13.44 10.85
C ASN A 215 -7.21 -12.19 10.03
N TYR A 216 -7.53 -12.19 8.73
CA TYR A 216 -7.25 -11.07 7.84
C TYR A 216 -8.06 -9.83 8.23
N LEU A 217 -9.37 -9.99 8.49
CA LEU A 217 -10.23 -8.94 9.02
C LEU A 217 -9.76 -8.46 10.39
N ALA A 218 -9.51 -9.39 11.33
CA ALA A 218 -9.04 -9.07 12.68
C ALA A 218 -7.75 -8.25 12.66
N ALA A 219 -6.82 -8.56 11.74
CA ALA A 219 -5.61 -7.78 11.57
C ALA A 219 -5.91 -6.32 11.17
N LYS A 220 -6.81 -6.10 10.20
CA LYS A 220 -7.21 -4.74 9.77
C LYS A 220 -7.99 -3.98 10.86
N CYS A 221 -8.83 -4.68 11.61
CA CYS A 221 -9.61 -4.09 12.72
C CYS A 221 -8.73 -3.45 13.79
N LYS A 222 -7.50 -3.92 13.99
CA LYS A 222 -6.55 -3.32 14.95
C LYS A 222 -6.35 -1.81 14.73
N LEU A 223 -6.40 -1.32 13.47
CA LEU A 223 -6.29 0.12 13.19
C LEU A 223 -7.45 0.90 13.81
N PHE A 224 -8.66 0.36 13.76
CA PHE A 224 -9.88 0.98 14.29
C PHE A 224 -9.97 0.87 15.81
N GLU A 225 -9.45 -0.21 16.38
CA GLU A 225 -9.27 -0.36 17.83
C GLU A 225 -8.25 0.67 18.36
N GLN A 226 -7.16 0.92 17.63
CA GLN A 226 -6.16 1.92 18.00
C GLN A 226 -6.72 3.35 18.03
N VAL A 227 -7.53 3.75 17.06
CA VAL A 227 -8.15 5.08 17.04
C VAL A 227 -9.08 5.29 18.25
N SER A 228 -9.62 4.22 18.81
CA SER A 228 -10.54 4.21 19.95
C SER A 228 -9.89 3.88 21.28
N ALA A 229 -8.60 3.56 21.30
CA ALA A 229 -7.93 3.09 22.51
C ALA A 229 -7.98 4.15 23.65
N PRO A 230 -8.19 3.75 24.91
CA PRO A 230 -8.09 4.66 26.03
C PRO A 230 -6.64 5.17 26.22
N ASN A 231 -6.49 6.29 26.90
CA ASN A 231 -5.19 6.90 27.23
C ASN A 231 -4.39 7.43 26.02
N GLN A 232 -5.09 7.91 25.02
CA GLN A 232 -4.44 8.57 23.89
C GLN A 232 -4.16 10.04 24.19
N THR A 233 -3.12 10.58 23.56
CA THR A 233 -2.66 11.96 23.78
C THR A 233 -3.34 12.96 22.86
N LYS A 234 -3.89 12.49 21.72
CA LYS A 234 -4.50 13.31 20.68
C LYS A 234 -6.03 13.35 20.76
N SER A 235 -6.62 14.43 20.31
CA SER A 235 -8.07 14.65 20.21
C SER A 235 -8.52 14.72 18.74
N GLY A 236 -9.83 14.74 18.50
CA GLY A 236 -10.41 14.90 17.16
C GLY A 236 -10.19 13.66 16.28
N LYS A 237 -10.37 12.47 16.84
CA LYS A 237 -10.20 11.20 16.14
C LYS A 237 -11.48 10.72 15.48
N GLY A 238 -11.34 9.91 14.41
CA GLY A 238 -12.49 9.33 13.74
C GLY A 238 -12.16 8.19 12.80
N ALA A 239 -13.20 7.53 12.31
CA ALA A 239 -13.11 6.43 11.36
C ALA A 239 -13.96 6.70 10.12
N ILE A 240 -13.44 6.32 8.96
CA ILE A 240 -14.13 6.38 7.67
C ILE A 240 -14.31 4.95 7.19
N ILE A 241 -15.54 4.52 6.98
CA ILE A 241 -15.84 3.11 6.76
C ILE A 241 -16.76 2.92 5.54
N ASN A 242 -16.31 2.13 4.59
CA ASN A 242 -17.12 1.64 3.47
C ASN A 242 -18.17 0.64 4.00
N ILE A 243 -19.46 0.97 3.87
CA ILE A 243 -20.54 0.09 4.31
C ILE A 243 -21.19 -0.71 3.18
N ASP A 244 -20.77 -0.48 1.93
CA ASP A 244 -21.16 -1.35 0.80
C ASP A 244 -20.29 -2.63 0.78
N ASP A 245 -19.13 -2.61 1.44
CA ASP A 245 -18.34 -3.81 1.71
C ASP A 245 -19.00 -4.60 2.86
N GLU A 246 -19.19 -5.91 2.68
CA GLU A 246 -19.86 -6.76 3.66
C GLU A 246 -19.21 -6.76 5.05
N TYR A 247 -17.89 -6.51 5.11
CA TYR A 247 -17.13 -6.44 6.36
C TYR A 247 -17.17 -5.06 7.02
N GLY A 248 -17.66 -4.02 6.33
CA GLY A 248 -17.72 -2.67 6.86
C GLY A 248 -18.47 -2.57 8.20
N HIS A 249 -19.60 -3.28 8.32
CA HIS A 249 -20.37 -3.32 9.57
C HIS A 249 -19.58 -3.94 10.72
N ARG A 250 -18.76 -4.96 10.45
CA ARG A 250 -17.90 -5.60 11.46
C ARG A 250 -16.75 -4.69 11.89
N VAL A 251 -16.26 -3.83 10.99
CA VAL A 251 -15.25 -2.81 11.32
C VAL A 251 -15.85 -1.72 12.22
N ILE A 252 -17.11 -1.32 11.98
CA ILE A 252 -17.85 -0.37 12.84
C ILE A 252 -17.87 -0.85 14.29
N GLU A 253 -18.09 -2.15 14.54
CA GLU A 253 -18.13 -2.73 15.89
C GLU A 253 -16.79 -2.63 16.64
N LYS A 254 -15.68 -2.34 15.95
CA LYS A 254 -14.32 -2.28 16.50
C LYS A 254 -13.85 -0.88 16.85
N THR A 255 -14.68 0.13 16.65
CA THR A 255 -14.34 1.51 17.02
C THR A 255 -15.46 2.17 17.81
N THR A 256 -15.08 2.99 18.79
CA THR A 256 -15.96 3.89 19.52
C THR A 256 -15.72 5.36 19.15
N ALA A 257 -14.76 5.62 18.26
CA ALA A 257 -14.51 6.94 17.71
C ALA A 257 -15.69 7.39 16.80
N PRO A 258 -15.89 8.67 16.58
CA PRO A 258 -16.85 9.19 15.59
C PRO A 258 -16.64 8.54 14.22
N ILE A 259 -17.73 8.16 13.55
CA ILE A 259 -17.68 7.42 12.27
C ILE A 259 -18.37 8.26 11.18
N ILE A 260 -17.71 8.40 10.04
CA ILE A 260 -18.33 8.73 8.76
C ILE A 260 -18.39 7.47 7.92
N THR A 261 -19.58 6.97 7.63
CA THR A 261 -19.77 5.86 6.70
C THR A 261 -19.94 6.39 5.28
N TYR A 262 -19.45 5.63 4.29
CA TYR A 262 -19.67 6.01 2.89
C TYR A 262 -20.22 4.84 2.06
N SER A 263 -20.99 5.20 1.00
CA SER A 263 -21.75 4.28 0.18
C SER A 263 -22.05 4.88 -1.19
N ILE A 264 -22.27 4.04 -2.18
CA ILE A 264 -22.94 4.39 -3.45
C ILE A 264 -24.38 3.87 -3.50
N ASP A 265 -24.79 3.04 -2.53
CA ASP A 265 -26.13 2.48 -2.40
C ASP A 265 -27.07 3.37 -1.57
N GLY A 266 -26.65 4.57 -1.19
CA GLY A 266 -27.47 5.55 -0.46
C GLY A 266 -27.65 5.27 1.02
N LYS A 267 -26.84 4.41 1.64
CA LYS A 267 -26.98 3.98 3.05
C LYS A 267 -25.96 4.62 3.99
N GLY A 268 -24.98 5.33 3.46
CA GLY A 268 -23.91 5.96 4.23
C GLY A 268 -24.25 7.34 4.74
N THR A 269 -23.40 7.90 5.61
CA THR A 269 -23.39 9.32 5.96
C THR A 269 -23.00 10.17 4.74
N LEU A 270 -22.08 9.63 3.92
CA LEU A 270 -21.58 10.19 2.68
C LEU A 270 -22.00 9.27 1.54
N ASN A 271 -22.79 9.76 0.59
CA ASN A 271 -23.32 8.92 -0.48
C ASN A 271 -22.99 9.51 -1.85
N ALA A 272 -22.51 8.69 -2.79
CA ALA A 272 -22.42 9.08 -4.19
C ALA A 272 -23.58 8.46 -4.99
N HIS A 273 -24.14 9.25 -5.91
CA HIS A 273 -25.18 8.82 -6.85
C HIS A 273 -25.05 9.57 -8.19
N ASP A 274 -25.88 9.21 -9.18
CA ASP A 274 -25.84 9.79 -10.53
C ASP A 274 -24.45 9.73 -11.16
N VAL A 275 -23.80 8.56 -11.07
CA VAL A 275 -22.43 8.37 -11.52
C VAL A 275 -22.37 8.26 -13.04
N GLU A 276 -21.75 9.25 -13.68
CA GLU A 276 -21.43 9.28 -15.11
C GLU A 276 -19.91 9.04 -15.27
N MET A 277 -19.55 8.10 -16.14
CA MET A 277 -18.15 7.77 -16.43
C MET A 277 -17.85 7.85 -17.92
N THR A 278 -16.66 8.37 -18.24
CA THR A 278 -16.05 8.32 -19.56
C THR A 278 -14.68 7.62 -19.45
N PRO A 279 -13.99 7.29 -20.53
CA PRO A 279 -12.63 6.74 -20.44
C PRO A 279 -11.63 7.63 -19.69
N LYS A 280 -11.89 8.94 -19.58
CA LYS A 280 -10.94 9.93 -19.04
C LYS A 280 -11.41 10.57 -17.73
N SER A 281 -12.67 10.48 -17.39
CA SER A 281 -13.26 11.25 -16.28
C SER A 281 -14.45 10.55 -15.66
N SER A 282 -14.78 10.96 -14.45
CA SER A 282 -16.06 10.65 -13.80
C SER A 282 -16.69 11.89 -13.22
N ARG A 283 -18.03 11.93 -13.20
CA ARG A 283 -18.85 12.97 -12.59
C ARG A 283 -19.98 12.32 -11.81
N TYR A 284 -20.23 12.78 -10.61
CA TYR A 284 -21.26 12.24 -9.73
C TYR A 284 -21.67 13.26 -8.69
N THR A 285 -22.81 13.02 -8.05
CA THR A 285 -23.30 13.81 -6.94
C THR A 285 -22.92 13.14 -5.62
N VAL A 286 -22.42 13.91 -4.65
CA VAL A 286 -22.13 13.47 -3.30
C VAL A 286 -23.11 14.16 -2.34
N SER A 287 -23.96 13.37 -1.69
CA SER A 287 -24.87 13.85 -0.63
C SER A 287 -24.16 13.74 0.73
N TYR A 288 -24.09 14.86 1.44
CA TYR A 288 -23.56 14.95 2.79
C TYR A 288 -24.24 16.06 3.60
N ASP A 289 -24.65 15.76 4.83
CA ASP A 289 -25.29 16.70 5.77
C ASP A 289 -26.49 17.46 5.17
N GLY A 290 -27.31 16.75 4.38
CA GLY A 290 -28.49 17.29 3.73
C GLY A 290 -28.25 18.18 2.51
N HIS A 291 -27.01 18.22 1.99
CA HIS A 291 -26.64 18.97 0.80
C HIS A 291 -26.05 18.04 -0.26
N ASP A 292 -26.26 18.42 -1.52
CA ASP A 292 -25.71 17.73 -2.69
C ASP A 292 -24.58 18.54 -3.32
N TYR A 293 -23.44 17.87 -3.55
CA TYR A 293 -22.24 18.44 -4.14
C TYR A 293 -21.88 17.69 -5.42
N THR A 294 -21.71 18.40 -6.52
CA THR A 294 -21.25 17.77 -7.77
C THR A 294 -19.73 17.64 -7.74
N VAL A 295 -19.24 16.43 -7.80
CA VAL A 295 -17.81 16.10 -7.88
C VAL A 295 -17.45 15.71 -9.30
N ALA A 296 -16.39 16.29 -9.86
CA ALA A 296 -15.84 15.99 -11.17
C ALA A 296 -14.35 15.63 -11.04
N MET A 297 -13.96 14.48 -11.57
CA MET A 297 -12.62 13.93 -11.47
C MET A 297 -12.02 13.62 -12.84
N ASN A 298 -10.72 13.84 -13.00
CA ASN A 298 -9.94 13.40 -14.17
C ASN A 298 -9.47 11.94 -14.04
N THR A 299 -10.25 11.12 -13.37
CA THR A 299 -10.06 9.67 -13.22
C THR A 299 -11.38 8.97 -13.47
N THR A 300 -11.34 7.72 -13.91
CA THR A 300 -12.54 6.93 -14.19
C THR A 300 -12.58 5.67 -13.32
N GLY A 301 -13.73 5.01 -13.32
CA GLY A 301 -13.96 3.75 -12.60
C GLY A 301 -14.69 3.92 -11.29
N LEU A 302 -15.66 3.00 -11.05
CA LEU A 302 -16.49 3.01 -9.85
C LEU A 302 -15.65 2.87 -8.58
N PHE A 303 -14.56 2.08 -8.63
CA PHE A 303 -13.61 1.96 -7.51
C PHE A 303 -12.96 3.31 -7.16
N ASN A 304 -12.76 4.23 -8.13
CA ASN A 304 -12.27 5.57 -7.87
C ASN A 304 -13.33 6.47 -7.22
N VAL A 305 -14.62 6.23 -7.47
CA VAL A 305 -15.71 6.90 -6.73
C VAL A 305 -15.63 6.51 -5.25
N TYR A 306 -15.46 5.20 -4.93
CA TYR A 306 -15.25 4.75 -3.56
C TYR A 306 -13.99 5.34 -2.92
N ASN A 307 -12.85 5.34 -3.64
CA ASN A 307 -11.61 5.93 -3.16
C ASN A 307 -11.78 7.43 -2.85
N THR A 308 -12.54 8.13 -3.69
CA THR A 308 -12.82 9.56 -3.51
C THR A 308 -13.71 9.79 -2.29
N LEU A 309 -14.79 9.01 -2.10
CA LEU A 309 -15.63 9.11 -0.90
C LEU A 309 -14.82 8.88 0.38
N ALA A 310 -13.92 7.89 0.38
CA ALA A 310 -13.01 7.63 1.49
C ALA A 310 -12.10 8.85 1.77
N ALA A 311 -11.55 9.46 0.71
CA ALA A 311 -10.70 10.65 0.84
C ALA A 311 -11.49 11.89 1.31
N ILE A 312 -12.70 12.11 0.78
CA ILE A 312 -13.62 13.18 1.24
C ILE A 312 -13.87 13.00 2.73
N GLY A 313 -14.30 11.81 3.17
CA GLY A 313 -14.60 11.55 4.58
C GLY A 313 -13.40 11.83 5.50
N ALA A 314 -12.19 11.40 5.10
CA ALA A 314 -10.97 11.67 5.85
C ALA A 314 -10.69 13.18 5.95
N CYS A 315 -10.83 13.92 4.86
CA CYS A 315 -10.59 15.36 4.85
C CYS A 315 -11.66 16.16 5.59
N LEU A 316 -12.91 15.70 5.61
CA LEU A 316 -13.97 16.28 6.45
C LEU A 316 -13.65 16.16 7.94
N LEU A 317 -13.07 15.01 8.39
CA LEU A 317 -12.59 14.85 9.77
C LEU A 317 -11.42 15.78 10.11
N GLU A 318 -10.62 16.17 9.12
CA GLU A 318 -9.57 17.20 9.29
C GLU A 318 -10.11 18.63 9.20
N GLY A 319 -11.44 18.80 9.08
CA GLY A 319 -12.11 20.11 9.11
C GLY A 319 -12.09 20.85 7.77
N ILE A 320 -11.80 20.20 6.67
CA ILE A 320 -11.81 20.81 5.33
C ILE A 320 -13.25 20.82 4.80
N SER A 321 -13.70 21.94 4.24
CA SER A 321 -15.05 22.05 3.68
C SER A 321 -15.24 21.25 2.39
N MET A 322 -16.47 20.83 2.09
CA MET A 322 -16.79 20.15 0.82
C MET A 322 -16.43 20.98 -0.41
N GLU A 323 -16.59 22.29 -0.34
CA GLU A 323 -16.25 23.23 -1.42
C GLU A 323 -14.76 23.25 -1.71
N ASP A 324 -13.90 23.19 -0.69
CA ASP A 324 -12.44 23.18 -0.86
C ASP A 324 -11.95 21.79 -1.27
N ILE A 325 -12.60 20.73 -0.82
CA ILE A 325 -12.36 19.37 -1.27
C ILE A 325 -12.67 19.24 -2.77
N ASP A 326 -13.84 19.70 -3.23
CA ASP A 326 -14.23 19.65 -4.66
C ASP A 326 -13.25 20.45 -5.53
N LYS A 327 -12.85 21.64 -5.09
CA LYS A 327 -11.81 22.42 -5.83
C LYS A 327 -10.50 21.66 -5.98
N ALA A 328 -10.04 20.98 -4.94
CA ALA A 328 -8.82 20.21 -4.97
C ALA A 328 -8.96 18.99 -5.90
N LEU A 329 -10.06 18.25 -5.82
CA LEU A 329 -10.31 17.05 -6.61
C LEU A 329 -10.32 17.32 -8.12
N LYS A 330 -10.76 18.48 -8.57
CA LYS A 330 -10.74 18.89 -10.00
C LYS A 330 -9.34 18.94 -10.61
N THR A 331 -8.32 19.10 -9.77
CA THR A 331 -6.91 19.15 -10.20
C THR A 331 -6.16 17.85 -9.89
N PHE A 332 -6.83 16.85 -9.32
CA PHE A 332 -6.23 15.55 -9.04
C PHE A 332 -6.00 14.79 -10.35
N SER A 333 -4.80 14.31 -10.55
CA SER A 333 -4.42 13.39 -11.63
C SER A 333 -4.30 11.96 -11.10
N ALA A 334 -4.42 10.98 -12.00
CA ALA A 334 -4.26 9.58 -11.63
C ALA A 334 -2.92 9.31 -10.93
N VAL A 335 -2.93 8.39 -9.98
CA VAL A 335 -1.70 7.91 -9.35
C VAL A 335 -0.95 7.02 -10.34
N PRO A 336 0.38 7.15 -10.48
CA PRO A 336 1.15 6.32 -11.39
C PRO A 336 0.84 4.82 -11.22
N GLY A 337 0.49 4.16 -12.34
CA GLY A 337 0.13 2.75 -12.38
C GLY A 337 -1.17 2.36 -11.68
N ARG A 338 -2.10 3.29 -11.48
CA ARG A 338 -3.44 3.04 -10.93
C ARG A 338 -4.50 3.52 -11.91
N PHE A 339 -4.93 2.65 -12.79
CA PHE A 339 -5.78 2.95 -13.94
C PHE A 339 -5.28 4.20 -14.69
N GLU A 340 -3.96 4.23 -14.91
CA GLU A 340 -3.27 5.37 -15.52
C GLU A 340 -3.47 5.34 -17.04
N LEU A 341 -4.09 6.37 -17.57
CA LEU A 341 -4.25 6.56 -19.01
C LEU A 341 -2.93 7.02 -19.62
N ILE A 342 -2.48 6.31 -20.65
CA ILE A 342 -1.29 6.66 -21.46
C ILE A 342 -1.75 7.32 -22.75
N GLU A 343 -1.43 8.59 -22.93
CA GLU A 343 -1.85 9.39 -24.06
C GLU A 343 -0.64 9.87 -24.89
N GLU A 344 -0.60 9.48 -26.16
CA GLU A 344 0.37 9.92 -27.16
C GLU A 344 -0.36 10.36 -28.47
N GLY A 345 -1.68 10.63 -28.39
CA GLY A 345 -2.51 11.08 -29.52
C GLY A 345 -3.23 9.97 -30.30
N GLN A 346 -3.16 8.74 -29.86
CA GLN A 346 -3.83 7.59 -30.45
C GLN A 346 -5.37 7.65 -30.32
N PRO A 347 -6.15 7.02 -31.27
CA PRO A 347 -7.61 7.03 -31.26
C PRO A 347 -8.25 5.92 -30.42
N PHE A 348 -7.52 5.31 -29.48
CA PHE A 348 -7.94 4.27 -28.53
C PHE A 348 -7.34 4.52 -27.15
N ALA A 349 -7.93 3.93 -26.12
CA ALA A 349 -7.40 4.09 -24.77
C ALA A 349 -6.29 3.06 -24.49
N VAL A 350 -5.21 3.47 -23.82
CA VAL A 350 -4.20 2.59 -23.24
C VAL A 350 -4.14 2.87 -21.75
N VAL A 351 -4.39 1.85 -20.94
CA VAL A 351 -4.48 1.96 -19.48
C VAL A 351 -3.46 1.03 -18.85
N VAL A 352 -2.69 1.54 -17.89
CA VAL A 352 -1.74 0.77 -17.08
C VAL A 352 -2.23 0.69 -15.65
N ASP A 353 -2.28 -0.53 -15.07
CA ASP A 353 -2.74 -0.75 -13.69
C ASP A 353 -1.91 -1.80 -12.92
N TYR A 354 -1.88 -1.67 -11.63
CA TYR A 354 -1.20 -2.58 -10.69
C TYR A 354 -2.02 -3.83 -10.33
N ALA A 355 -3.18 -4.04 -10.91
CA ALA A 355 -4.05 -5.17 -10.61
C ALA A 355 -3.36 -6.51 -10.84
N HIS A 356 -2.98 -7.19 -9.75
CA HIS A 356 -2.23 -8.44 -9.71
C HIS A 356 -2.94 -9.52 -8.87
N THR A 357 -4.18 -9.25 -8.46
CA THR A 357 -5.07 -10.17 -7.76
C THR A 357 -6.32 -10.44 -8.60
N PRO A 358 -7.05 -11.55 -8.38
CA PRO A 358 -8.31 -11.82 -9.09
C PRO A 358 -9.31 -10.67 -8.99
N ASP A 359 -9.60 -10.19 -7.78
CA ASP A 359 -10.53 -9.08 -7.54
C ASP A 359 -10.03 -7.77 -8.18
N GLY A 360 -8.74 -7.44 -8.02
CA GLY A 360 -8.17 -6.25 -8.66
C GLY A 360 -8.31 -6.27 -10.18
N LEU A 361 -8.03 -7.41 -10.82
CA LEU A 361 -8.15 -7.58 -12.26
C LEU A 361 -9.61 -7.49 -12.70
N GLU A 362 -10.53 -8.10 -11.97
CA GLU A 362 -11.96 -8.05 -12.27
C GLU A 362 -12.49 -6.63 -12.18
N ASN A 363 -12.14 -5.87 -11.15
CA ASN A 363 -12.58 -4.48 -10.94
C ASN A 363 -12.16 -3.56 -12.10
N ILE A 364 -10.90 -3.66 -12.57
CA ILE A 364 -10.44 -2.83 -13.69
C ILE A 364 -11.06 -3.26 -15.02
N LEU A 365 -11.33 -4.56 -15.21
CA LEU A 365 -12.00 -5.08 -16.40
C LEU A 365 -13.48 -4.71 -16.43
N GLN A 366 -14.19 -4.74 -15.30
CA GLN A 366 -15.56 -4.24 -15.18
C GLN A 366 -15.61 -2.73 -15.51
N THR A 367 -14.64 -1.97 -15.04
CA THR A 367 -14.52 -0.54 -15.39
C THR A 367 -14.31 -0.37 -16.90
N ALA A 368 -13.37 -1.11 -17.49
CA ALA A 368 -13.15 -1.08 -18.93
C ALA A 368 -14.44 -1.45 -19.70
N LYS A 369 -15.19 -2.44 -19.21
CA LYS A 369 -16.48 -2.86 -19.79
C LYS A 369 -17.56 -1.79 -19.73
N ALA A 370 -17.61 -1.02 -18.65
CA ALA A 370 -18.60 0.05 -18.47
C ALA A 370 -18.35 1.26 -19.39
N ILE A 371 -17.10 1.48 -19.81
CA ILE A 371 -16.69 2.64 -20.62
C ILE A 371 -16.26 2.26 -22.05
N GLN A 372 -16.31 0.97 -22.42
CA GLN A 372 -15.87 0.51 -23.76
C GLN A 372 -16.79 1.04 -24.86
N GLU A 373 -16.17 1.45 -25.98
CA GLU A 373 -16.86 1.76 -27.22
C GLU A 373 -16.73 0.62 -28.24
N ASN A 374 -15.59 -0.10 -28.23
CA ASN A 374 -15.31 -1.21 -29.12
C ASN A 374 -14.77 -2.42 -28.31
N ARG A 375 -13.54 -2.88 -28.53
CA ARG A 375 -12.98 -4.08 -27.91
C ARG A 375 -12.18 -3.77 -26.64
N ILE A 376 -12.10 -4.75 -25.73
CA ILE A 376 -11.15 -4.78 -24.63
C ILE A 376 -10.02 -5.73 -24.98
N ILE A 377 -8.79 -5.19 -25.02
CA ILE A 377 -7.55 -5.94 -25.24
C ILE A 377 -6.81 -5.98 -23.90
N VAL A 378 -6.59 -7.17 -23.35
CA VAL A 378 -5.99 -7.36 -22.03
C VAL A 378 -4.58 -7.89 -22.18
N VAL A 379 -3.59 -7.24 -21.54
CA VAL A 379 -2.22 -7.73 -21.39
C VAL A 379 -1.96 -7.95 -19.91
N PHE A 380 -1.71 -9.18 -19.48
CA PHE A 380 -1.44 -9.46 -18.07
C PHE A 380 -0.57 -10.70 -17.87
N GLY A 381 0.02 -10.78 -16.68
CA GLY A 381 0.79 -11.93 -16.22
C GLY A 381 0.67 -12.13 -14.72
N CYS A 382 1.22 -13.20 -14.21
CA CYS A 382 1.30 -13.50 -12.79
C CYS A 382 2.75 -13.60 -12.32
N GLY A 383 3.01 -13.21 -11.07
CA GLY A 383 4.32 -13.31 -10.46
C GLY A 383 4.65 -14.75 -10.04
N GLY A 384 5.95 -15.11 -10.10
CA GLY A 384 6.52 -16.30 -9.49
C GLY A 384 6.78 -16.12 -8.00
N ASP A 385 7.02 -17.23 -7.28
CA ASP A 385 7.23 -17.29 -5.81
C ASP A 385 6.10 -16.61 -5.03
N ARG A 386 4.86 -16.78 -5.52
CA ARG A 386 3.62 -16.24 -4.98
C ARG A 386 2.53 -17.30 -5.04
N ASP A 387 1.35 -16.99 -4.50
CA ASP A 387 0.19 -17.88 -4.57
C ASP A 387 -0.12 -18.27 -6.04
N ALA A 388 0.17 -19.52 -6.39
CA ALA A 388 -0.07 -20.06 -7.72
C ALA A 388 -1.55 -20.35 -7.98
N THR A 389 -2.37 -20.50 -6.94
CA THR A 389 -3.80 -20.85 -7.07
C THR A 389 -4.61 -19.74 -7.74
N LYS A 390 -4.15 -18.50 -7.67
CA LYS A 390 -4.78 -17.35 -8.35
C LYS A 390 -4.57 -17.34 -9.87
N ARG A 391 -3.53 -18.03 -10.40
CA ARG A 391 -3.15 -17.98 -11.82
C ARG A 391 -4.31 -18.37 -12.76
N PRO A 392 -4.93 -19.54 -12.61
CA PRO A 392 -6.06 -19.91 -13.46
C PRO A 392 -7.31 -19.04 -13.20
N ILE A 393 -7.51 -18.55 -11.99
CA ILE A 393 -8.64 -17.65 -11.67
C ILE A 393 -8.49 -16.34 -12.44
N MET A 394 -7.31 -15.71 -12.42
CA MET A 394 -7.02 -14.49 -13.19
C MET A 394 -7.13 -14.73 -14.69
N GLY A 395 -6.67 -15.88 -15.19
CA GLY A 395 -6.82 -16.28 -16.58
C GLY A 395 -8.28 -16.33 -17.02
N ARG A 396 -9.14 -16.95 -16.22
CA ARG A 396 -10.58 -17.02 -16.48
C ARG A 396 -11.23 -15.64 -16.48
N ILE A 397 -10.93 -14.81 -15.49
CA ILE A 397 -11.46 -13.43 -15.41
C ILE A 397 -11.05 -12.63 -16.65
N ALA A 398 -9.77 -12.64 -17.02
CA ALA A 398 -9.28 -11.93 -18.20
C ALA A 398 -10.04 -12.35 -19.48
N ALA A 399 -10.29 -13.66 -19.66
CA ALA A 399 -11.00 -14.20 -20.82
C ALA A 399 -12.52 -13.92 -20.82
N GLN A 400 -13.11 -13.79 -19.63
CA GLN A 400 -14.54 -13.46 -19.49
C GLN A 400 -14.86 -12.02 -19.90
N TYR A 401 -13.93 -11.09 -19.73
CA TYR A 401 -14.12 -9.66 -20.04
C TYR A 401 -13.41 -9.25 -21.33
N GLY A 402 -12.21 -9.78 -21.60
CA GLY A 402 -11.39 -9.41 -22.75
C GLY A 402 -11.91 -9.98 -24.07
N ASP A 403 -11.87 -9.22 -25.15
CA ASP A 403 -12.12 -9.68 -26.50
C ASP A 403 -10.84 -10.25 -27.11
N VAL A 404 -9.68 -9.72 -26.69
CA VAL A 404 -8.34 -10.22 -27.00
C VAL A 404 -7.54 -10.28 -25.71
N VAL A 405 -6.91 -11.42 -25.41
CA VAL A 405 -6.11 -11.60 -24.20
C VAL A 405 -4.69 -12.00 -24.56
N TYR A 406 -3.73 -11.17 -24.19
CA TYR A 406 -2.30 -11.47 -24.26
C TYR A 406 -1.82 -11.94 -22.87
N VAL A 407 -1.49 -13.23 -22.76
CA VAL A 407 -0.92 -13.80 -21.54
C VAL A 407 0.60 -13.70 -21.63
N THR A 408 1.21 -13.05 -20.64
CA THR A 408 2.64 -12.74 -20.66
C THR A 408 3.31 -12.97 -19.30
N SER A 409 4.64 -12.76 -19.22
CA SER A 409 5.39 -12.78 -17.96
C SER A 409 5.17 -11.49 -17.18
N ASP A 410 5.18 -11.61 -15.86
CA ASP A 410 5.32 -10.50 -14.91
C ASP A 410 6.73 -10.54 -14.28
N ASN A 411 6.86 -10.72 -12.98
CA ASN A 411 8.10 -10.99 -12.25
C ASN A 411 8.22 -12.50 -11.99
N PRO A 412 8.85 -13.30 -12.86
CA PRO A 412 8.92 -14.76 -12.68
C PRO A 412 9.77 -15.17 -11.46
N ARG A 413 10.68 -14.32 -11.01
CA ARG A 413 11.60 -14.56 -9.90
C ARG A 413 12.38 -15.86 -10.10
N THR A 414 12.26 -16.84 -9.20
CA THR A 414 12.98 -18.14 -9.32
C THR A 414 12.25 -19.15 -10.17
N GLU A 415 10.95 -18.96 -10.47
CA GLU A 415 10.16 -19.88 -11.29
C GLU A 415 10.42 -19.72 -12.81
N ASP A 416 10.08 -20.76 -13.56
CA ASP A 416 10.09 -20.72 -15.02
C ASP A 416 8.91 -19.88 -15.54
N PRO A 417 9.15 -18.77 -16.26
CA PRO A 417 8.07 -17.91 -16.77
C PRO A 417 7.12 -18.65 -17.71
N VAL A 418 7.61 -19.63 -18.47
CA VAL A 418 6.78 -20.46 -19.38
C VAL A 418 5.80 -21.32 -18.57
N GLN A 419 6.23 -21.84 -17.41
CA GLN A 419 5.33 -22.62 -16.56
C GLN A 419 4.25 -21.74 -15.93
N ILE A 420 4.61 -20.55 -15.45
CA ILE A 420 3.64 -19.59 -14.89
C ILE A 420 2.56 -19.26 -15.92
N VAL A 421 2.95 -18.96 -17.15
CA VAL A 421 2.04 -18.64 -18.24
C VAL A 421 1.11 -19.82 -18.58
N LYS A 422 1.63 -21.06 -18.56
CA LYS A 422 0.79 -22.27 -18.73
C LYS A 422 -0.26 -22.43 -17.65
N ASP A 423 0.07 -22.12 -16.39
CA ASP A 423 -0.89 -22.19 -15.28
C ASP A 423 -2.02 -21.15 -15.46
N VAL A 424 -1.70 -19.96 -15.98
CA VAL A 424 -2.68 -18.92 -16.32
C VAL A 424 -3.56 -19.36 -17.49
N GLU A 425 -2.95 -19.96 -18.53
CA GLU A 425 -3.60 -20.39 -19.78
C GLU A 425 -4.73 -21.39 -19.53
N VAL A 426 -4.62 -22.23 -18.50
CA VAL A 426 -5.71 -23.14 -18.09
C VAL A 426 -7.00 -22.37 -17.87
N GLY A 427 -6.97 -21.31 -17.07
CA GLY A 427 -8.14 -20.48 -16.80
C GLY A 427 -8.60 -19.67 -18.00
N VAL A 428 -7.68 -19.20 -18.85
CA VAL A 428 -8.04 -18.48 -20.09
C VAL A 428 -8.89 -19.39 -20.99
N LYS A 429 -8.48 -20.64 -21.20
CA LYS A 429 -9.22 -21.63 -22.01
C LYS A 429 -10.62 -21.91 -21.44
N GLU A 430 -10.76 -21.93 -20.12
CA GLU A 430 -12.06 -22.13 -19.46
C GLU A 430 -13.00 -20.93 -19.57
N GLY A 431 -12.45 -19.71 -19.56
CA GLY A 431 -13.22 -18.46 -19.60
C GLY A 431 -13.46 -17.87 -20.99
N LEU A 432 -12.85 -18.45 -22.04
CA LEU A 432 -12.89 -17.89 -23.39
C LEU A 432 -14.32 -17.86 -23.93
N ARG A 433 -14.76 -16.69 -24.41
CA ARG A 433 -16.08 -16.47 -24.98
C ARG A 433 -16.07 -16.68 -26.49
N GLU A 434 -17.23 -16.97 -27.07
CA GLU A 434 -17.40 -17.02 -28.52
C GLU A 434 -17.01 -15.67 -29.15
N GLY A 435 -16.16 -15.71 -30.17
CA GLY A 435 -15.65 -14.52 -30.86
C GLY A 435 -14.46 -13.84 -30.20
N SER A 436 -14.08 -14.20 -28.97
CA SER A 436 -12.85 -13.75 -28.34
C SER A 436 -11.68 -14.69 -28.65
N HIS A 437 -10.45 -14.22 -28.53
CA HIS A 437 -9.26 -15.04 -28.70
C HIS A 437 -8.16 -14.65 -27.70
N TYR A 438 -7.17 -15.52 -27.54
CA TYR A 438 -6.01 -15.24 -26.73
C TYR A 438 -4.72 -15.63 -27.46
N GLU A 439 -3.65 -15.01 -27.03
CA GLU A 439 -2.30 -15.31 -27.49
C GLU A 439 -1.34 -15.34 -26.30
N VAL A 440 -0.38 -16.26 -26.34
CA VAL A 440 0.66 -16.40 -25.32
C VAL A 440 1.96 -15.81 -25.88
N ILE A 441 2.39 -14.69 -25.29
CA ILE A 441 3.67 -14.03 -25.62
C ILE A 441 4.43 -13.84 -24.32
N VAL A 442 5.43 -14.70 -24.06
CA VAL A 442 6.13 -14.72 -22.77
C VAL A 442 6.92 -13.42 -22.55
N ASP A 443 7.51 -12.84 -23.59
CA ASP A 443 8.16 -11.53 -23.50
C ASP A 443 7.10 -10.44 -23.34
N ARG A 444 7.13 -9.73 -22.19
CA ARG A 444 6.12 -8.72 -21.85
C ARG A 444 6.18 -7.51 -22.79
N ARG A 445 7.37 -7.11 -23.23
CA ARG A 445 7.52 -5.99 -24.19
C ARG A 445 6.86 -6.34 -25.52
N GLU A 446 7.13 -7.53 -26.04
CA GLU A 446 6.49 -7.99 -27.28
C GLU A 446 4.97 -8.07 -27.11
N ALA A 447 4.47 -8.56 -25.98
CA ALA A 447 3.03 -8.62 -25.72
C ALA A 447 2.36 -7.24 -25.72
N ILE A 448 2.99 -6.25 -25.09
CA ILE A 448 2.50 -4.85 -25.08
C ILE A 448 2.53 -4.27 -26.50
N GLN A 449 3.62 -4.46 -27.25
CA GLN A 449 3.71 -3.99 -28.65
C GLN A 449 2.66 -4.62 -29.55
N HIS A 450 2.42 -5.94 -29.42
CA HIS A 450 1.39 -6.64 -30.18
C HIS A 450 -0.02 -6.12 -29.83
N ALA A 451 -0.33 -5.91 -28.55
CA ALA A 451 -1.60 -5.39 -28.13
C ALA A 451 -1.87 -3.99 -28.72
N ILE A 452 -0.88 -3.08 -28.65
CA ILE A 452 -0.99 -1.71 -29.14
C ILE A 452 -1.09 -1.66 -30.69
N LYS A 453 -0.26 -2.44 -31.40
CA LYS A 453 -0.30 -2.52 -32.88
C LYS A 453 -1.61 -3.09 -33.43
N ASN A 454 -2.29 -3.94 -32.67
CA ASN A 454 -3.57 -4.57 -33.05
C ASN A 454 -4.79 -3.77 -32.60
N ALA A 455 -4.60 -2.70 -31.83
CA ALA A 455 -5.68 -1.84 -31.36
C ALA A 455 -6.28 -1.00 -32.50
N LYS A 456 -7.59 -0.78 -32.44
CA LYS A 456 -8.39 0.00 -33.38
C LYS A 456 -9.04 1.19 -32.66
N PRO A 457 -9.49 2.21 -33.40
CA PRO A 457 -10.24 3.32 -32.80
C PRO A 457 -11.39 2.82 -31.91
N GLY A 458 -11.51 3.38 -30.70
CA GLY A 458 -12.50 3.00 -29.70
C GLY A 458 -12.18 1.74 -28.87
N ASP A 459 -11.05 1.05 -29.12
CA ASP A 459 -10.59 -0.04 -28.28
C ASP A 459 -10.03 0.48 -26.94
N ILE A 460 -9.98 -0.42 -25.95
CA ILE A 460 -9.26 -0.21 -24.68
C ILE A 460 -8.17 -1.28 -24.59
N VAL A 461 -6.91 -0.87 -24.54
CA VAL A 461 -5.76 -1.74 -24.22
C VAL A 461 -5.49 -1.60 -22.73
N LEU A 462 -5.70 -2.68 -21.96
CA LEU A 462 -5.50 -2.71 -20.53
C LEU A 462 -4.25 -3.55 -20.20
N ILE A 463 -3.20 -2.91 -19.69
CA ILE A 463 -1.94 -3.54 -19.29
C ILE A 463 -1.95 -3.65 -17.75
N ALA A 464 -2.07 -4.88 -17.24
CA ALA A 464 -2.27 -5.14 -15.82
C ALA A 464 -1.11 -5.94 -15.19
N GLY A 465 -0.87 -5.69 -13.89
CA GLY A 465 0.07 -6.43 -13.05
C GLY A 465 1.13 -5.57 -12.40
N LYS A 466 1.92 -4.83 -13.19
CA LYS A 466 3.08 -4.07 -12.71
C LYS A 466 2.76 -2.63 -12.28
N GLY A 467 1.84 -1.98 -12.95
CA GLY A 467 1.43 -0.62 -12.62
C GLY A 467 2.60 0.36 -12.57
N HIS A 468 2.99 0.77 -11.37
CA HIS A 468 4.09 1.72 -11.11
C HIS A 468 5.47 1.08 -11.02
N GLU A 469 5.57 -0.27 -11.00
CA GLU A 469 6.86 -0.95 -10.95
C GLU A 469 7.70 -0.64 -12.20
N ASP A 470 8.94 -0.24 -11.99
CA ASP A 470 9.93 0.11 -13.01
C ASP A 470 10.99 -0.98 -13.20
N TYR A 471 10.73 -2.20 -12.73
CA TYR A 471 11.64 -3.33 -12.77
C TYR A 471 10.94 -4.64 -13.15
N GLN A 472 11.71 -5.59 -13.68
CA GLN A 472 11.31 -6.98 -13.82
C GLN A 472 12.36 -7.89 -13.16
N ILE A 473 11.91 -8.75 -12.22
CA ILE A 473 12.76 -9.69 -11.50
C ILE A 473 12.79 -11.01 -12.25
N LEU A 474 13.93 -11.29 -12.84
CA LEU A 474 14.24 -12.57 -13.49
C LEU A 474 15.07 -13.44 -12.54
N LYS A 475 15.24 -14.73 -12.88
CA LYS A 475 15.93 -15.70 -12.04
C LYS A 475 17.31 -15.23 -11.53
N ASP A 476 18.10 -14.63 -12.41
CA ASP A 476 19.50 -14.28 -12.13
C ASP A 476 19.76 -12.76 -12.09
N LYS A 477 18.76 -11.95 -12.40
CA LYS A 477 18.92 -10.49 -12.47
C LYS A 477 17.60 -9.74 -12.34
N THR A 478 17.68 -8.50 -11.91
CA THR A 478 16.60 -7.51 -12.04
C THR A 478 16.95 -6.55 -13.17
N ILE A 479 16.01 -6.30 -14.06
CA ILE A 479 16.16 -5.36 -15.17
C ILE A 479 15.19 -4.20 -15.00
N HIS A 480 15.53 -3.06 -15.59
CA HIS A 480 14.58 -1.96 -15.74
C HIS A 480 13.47 -2.37 -16.70
N PHE A 481 12.22 -2.19 -16.31
CA PHE A 481 11.05 -2.50 -17.11
C PHE A 481 9.82 -1.79 -16.54
N ASP A 482 9.28 -0.83 -17.27
CA ASP A 482 8.11 -0.04 -16.89
C ASP A 482 7.04 -0.15 -17.96
N ASP A 483 5.86 -0.68 -17.61
CA ASP A 483 4.73 -0.85 -18.55
C ASP A 483 4.33 0.49 -19.23
N ARG A 484 4.48 1.60 -18.54
CA ARG A 484 4.13 2.94 -19.05
C ARG A 484 5.12 3.40 -20.13
N GLU A 485 6.42 3.13 -19.90
CA GLU A 485 7.48 3.45 -20.86
C GLU A 485 7.34 2.57 -22.11
N GLU A 486 7.11 1.27 -21.94
CA GLU A 486 6.90 0.34 -23.03
C GLU A 486 5.67 0.67 -23.86
N ALA A 487 4.55 1.05 -23.19
CA ALA A 487 3.35 1.50 -23.87
C ALA A 487 3.58 2.79 -24.68
N ARG A 488 4.26 3.80 -24.11
CA ARG A 488 4.61 5.03 -24.84
C ARG A 488 5.55 4.76 -26.02
N ALA A 489 6.52 3.87 -25.84
CA ALA A 489 7.42 3.48 -26.91
C ALA A 489 6.65 2.82 -28.07
N ALA A 490 5.78 1.86 -27.79
CA ALA A 490 4.96 1.18 -28.78
C ALA A 490 3.99 2.13 -29.52
N LEU A 491 3.39 3.10 -28.79
CA LEU A 491 2.49 4.11 -29.36
C LEU A 491 3.22 5.06 -30.35
N LYS A 492 4.49 5.35 -30.12
CA LYS A 492 5.30 6.19 -31.02
C LYS A 492 5.72 5.49 -32.32
N GLU A 493 5.58 4.15 -32.37
CA GLU A 493 5.91 3.35 -33.55
C GLU A 493 4.73 3.18 -34.52
N ILE A 494 3.52 3.58 -34.15
CA ILE A 494 2.30 3.49 -34.96
C ILE A 494 1.79 4.88 -35.36
#